data_0605dcdc60809f5082bfb3032a4d1092
#
_entry.id   0605dcdc60809f5082bfb3032a4d1092
#
_cell.length_a   1.000
_cell.length_b   1.000
_cell.length_c   1.000
_cell.angle_alpha   90.00
_cell.angle_beta   90.00
_cell.angle_gamma   90.00
#
_symmetry.space_group_name_H-M   'P 1'
#
loop_
_entity.id
_entity.type
_entity.pdbx_description
1 polymer ?
#
loop_
_entity_poly.entity_id
_entity_poly.type
_entity_poly.pdbx_seq_one_letter_code
_entity_poly.pdbx_strand_id
1 'polypeptide(L)'
;MCGIVSYTGHSQAAPILLDGLSKLEYRGYDSAGLAVRNGENKTRIVKAKGRLKALAEKTDNGHALAGTCGIGHTRWATHGEPSETNAHPHTSDNGNVVGVHNGIIENYQELKNKLLRKGYEFYSSTDTEVAVKLIDYYYKKYEHTPVDAINHAMVRIRGSYALAIMFQDYPGEIYVARKDSPMIIGVENGDCYVASDVPAILKYTRNVYYIGNLEMVRLANGTVTFYNLDGDEIEKKPTQIKWDAEAAEKAGYEHFMLKEIHEQPKAVQDTLNSVLKDGAIDLSSVGLTEEELQSFSQVYIVACGSAYHVGVACQYVLEDLAQLPVRVDLASEFRYRNMPLDPNGLVIVISQSGETADSLAALRLAKKKGLKTLGIVNVVGSSIAREADNVFYTLAGPEIAVATTKAYSTQLIAGYCLAVQFALVRGCISKGRYQDLISQLQCLPEQIQKILDDKERIQWFAAKQANARDVFFIGRGLDYAISLEGSLKMKEISYIHSEAYAAGELKHGTISLIEDGTLVIGVLTQSELYEKTISNMVECKSRGAYLMGLTTYGNYNIEDTASFTVYVPKTEECFATSLAVIPLQLMGYYVSVAKGLDVDKPRNLAKSVTVE
;
A
#
# COMPACT_ATOMS: atom_id res chain seq x y z
N MET A 1 1.65 -8.53 5.64
CA MET A 1 3.13 -8.39 5.60
C MET A 1 3.70 -8.06 6.97
N CYS A 2 4.97 -8.39 7.17
CA CYS A 2 5.63 -8.29 8.47
C CYS A 2 6.19 -6.89 8.77
N GLY A 3 6.39 -6.56 10.05
CA GLY A 3 7.09 -5.37 10.51
C GLY A 3 8.40 -5.73 11.20
N ILE A 4 9.50 -5.08 10.83
CA ILE A 4 10.80 -5.19 11.51
C ILE A 4 11.11 -3.86 12.17
N VAL A 5 11.57 -3.91 13.42
CA VAL A 5 12.22 -2.80 14.13
C VAL A 5 13.45 -3.34 14.84
N SER A 6 14.57 -2.63 14.73
CA SER A 6 15.78 -2.96 15.48
C SER A 6 16.40 -1.70 16.04
N TYR A 7 17.14 -1.86 17.14
CA TYR A 7 17.76 -0.76 17.84
C TYR A 7 19.08 -1.19 18.46
N THR A 8 20.08 -0.35 18.34
CA THR A 8 21.31 -0.42 19.12
C THR A 8 21.77 0.98 19.51
N GLY A 9 22.05 1.20 20.79
CA GLY A 9 22.40 2.53 21.30
C GLY A 9 22.52 2.58 22.82
N HIS A 10 22.13 3.72 23.40
CA HIS A 10 22.30 4.02 24.82
C HIS A 10 21.09 3.67 25.67
N SER A 11 19.90 3.58 25.07
CA SER A 11 18.64 3.35 25.80
C SER A 11 18.26 1.87 25.85
N GLN A 12 17.28 1.51 26.72
CA GLN A 12 16.73 0.16 26.74
C GLN A 12 16.03 -0.17 25.41
N ALA A 13 16.45 -1.25 24.76
CA ALA A 13 15.97 -1.60 23.42
C ALA A 13 14.50 -2.03 23.39
N ALA A 14 14.06 -2.85 24.35
CA ALA A 14 12.73 -3.47 24.29
C ALA A 14 11.57 -2.47 24.23
N PRO A 15 11.51 -1.38 25.03
CA PRO A 15 10.46 -0.37 24.90
C PRO A 15 10.47 0.33 23.55
N ILE A 16 11.65 0.63 22.99
CA ILE A 16 11.80 1.25 21.65
C ILE A 16 11.29 0.31 20.57
N LEU A 17 11.64 -0.97 20.65
CA LEU A 17 11.17 -1.98 19.71
C LEU A 17 9.65 -2.13 19.74
N LEU A 18 9.04 -2.18 20.95
CA LEU A 18 7.58 -2.27 21.08
C LEU A 18 6.88 -1.02 20.56
N ASP A 19 7.40 0.19 20.85
CA ASP A 19 6.85 1.44 20.33
C ASP A 19 6.88 1.44 18.79
N GLY A 20 8.03 1.14 18.18
CA GLY A 20 8.16 1.06 16.73
C GLY A 20 7.28 -0.03 16.09
N LEU A 21 7.23 -1.23 16.69
CA LEU A 21 6.38 -2.31 16.22
C LEU A 21 4.89 -1.97 16.30
N SER A 22 4.47 -1.17 17.31
CA SER A 22 3.09 -0.70 17.42
C SER A 22 2.65 0.13 16.21
N LYS A 23 3.58 0.89 15.65
CA LYS A 23 3.38 1.69 14.43
C LYS A 23 3.41 0.86 13.15
N LEU A 24 3.86 -0.41 13.22
CA LEU A 24 3.91 -1.36 12.10
C LEU A 24 2.90 -2.51 12.21
N GLU A 25 2.05 -2.53 13.25
CA GLU A 25 1.10 -3.63 13.46
C GLU A 25 0.11 -3.77 12.30
N TYR A 26 -0.16 -2.70 11.54
CA TYR A 26 -0.96 -2.76 10.31
C TYR A 26 -0.32 -3.63 9.20
N ARG A 27 0.98 -3.95 9.32
CA ARG A 27 1.71 -4.83 8.40
C ARG A 27 1.63 -6.31 8.78
N GLY A 28 1.43 -6.64 10.06
CA GLY A 28 1.34 -8.03 10.53
C GLY A 28 0.94 -8.09 12.00
N TYR A 29 0.05 -9.02 12.33
CA TYR A 29 -0.56 -9.13 13.67
C TYR A 29 -0.87 -10.58 14.09
N ASP A 30 -0.33 -11.56 13.36
CA ASP A 30 -0.56 -12.99 13.61
C ASP A 30 0.28 -13.52 14.77
N SER A 31 1.47 -12.98 14.91
CA SER A 31 2.38 -13.22 16.03
C SER A 31 3.45 -12.12 16.10
N ALA A 32 4.10 -11.98 17.25
CA ALA A 32 5.17 -11.00 17.45
C ALA A 32 6.27 -11.57 18.33
N GLY A 33 7.46 -10.98 18.28
CA GLY A 33 8.55 -11.34 19.18
C GLY A 33 9.70 -10.35 19.17
N LEU A 34 10.47 -10.43 20.22
CA LEU A 34 11.68 -9.63 20.47
C LEU A 34 12.86 -10.53 20.80
N ALA A 35 14.04 -10.13 20.35
CA ALA A 35 15.32 -10.61 20.88
C ALA A 35 16.11 -9.41 21.39
N VAL A 36 16.49 -9.42 22.66
CA VAL A 36 17.25 -8.34 23.30
C VAL A 36 18.51 -8.91 23.92
N ARG A 37 19.64 -8.26 23.69
CA ARG A 37 20.94 -8.64 24.25
C ARG A 37 21.24 -7.79 25.48
N ASN A 38 21.53 -8.45 26.59
CA ASN A 38 21.87 -7.82 27.86
C ASN A 38 23.37 -7.51 27.97
N GLY A 39 23.75 -6.82 29.06
CA GLY A 39 25.15 -6.48 29.33
C GLY A 39 26.07 -7.69 29.59
N GLU A 40 25.52 -8.89 29.85
CA GLU A 40 26.28 -10.15 29.97
C GLU A 40 26.43 -10.89 28.64
N ASN A 41 26.12 -10.24 27.51
CA ASN A 41 26.13 -10.81 26.17
C ASN A 41 25.18 -12.02 25.98
N LYS A 42 24.11 -12.09 26.79
CA LYS A 42 23.07 -13.11 26.67
C LYS A 42 21.87 -12.55 25.89
N THR A 43 21.43 -13.27 24.88
CA THR A 43 20.22 -12.90 24.13
C THR A 43 18.99 -13.55 24.75
N ARG A 44 18.02 -12.73 25.16
CA ARG A 44 16.70 -13.18 25.61
C ARG A 44 15.69 -13.00 24.49
N ILE A 45 14.95 -14.06 24.18
CA ILE A 45 13.93 -14.07 23.15
C ILE A 45 12.58 -14.30 23.81
N VAL A 46 11.61 -13.43 23.50
CA VAL A 46 10.22 -13.56 23.93
C VAL A 46 9.33 -13.47 22.70
N LYS A 47 8.40 -14.41 22.58
CA LYS A 47 7.47 -14.53 21.47
C LYS A 47 6.03 -14.64 21.98
N ALA A 48 5.07 -14.18 21.19
CA ALA A 48 3.65 -14.32 21.45
C ALA A 48 2.87 -14.58 20.17
N LYS A 49 1.86 -15.44 20.24
CA LYS A 49 0.85 -15.59 19.20
C LYS A 49 -0.17 -14.46 19.34
N GLY A 50 -0.67 -13.92 18.23
CA GLY A 50 -1.66 -12.86 18.18
C GLY A 50 -1.04 -11.46 18.08
N ARG A 51 -1.84 -10.45 18.41
CA ARG A 51 -1.48 -9.04 18.31
C ARG A 51 -0.32 -8.66 19.23
N LEU A 52 0.35 -7.55 18.91
CA LEU A 52 1.50 -7.03 19.67
C LEU A 52 1.23 -6.84 21.18
N LYS A 53 -0.03 -6.57 21.54
CA LYS A 53 -0.47 -6.46 22.94
C LYS A 53 -0.09 -7.69 23.77
N ALA A 54 -0.24 -8.89 23.22
CA ALA A 54 0.13 -10.13 23.93
C ALA A 54 1.64 -10.21 24.22
N LEU A 55 2.48 -9.71 23.32
CA LEU A 55 3.93 -9.62 23.54
C LEU A 55 4.28 -8.53 24.55
N ALA A 56 3.62 -7.38 24.50
CA ALA A 56 3.81 -6.28 25.45
C ALA A 56 3.48 -6.74 26.89
N GLU A 57 2.37 -7.45 27.09
CA GLU A 57 1.99 -8.04 28.39
C GLU A 57 3.03 -9.05 28.89
N LYS A 58 3.52 -9.96 28.04
CA LYS A 58 4.57 -10.94 28.38
C LYS A 58 5.91 -10.31 28.78
N THR A 59 6.18 -9.10 28.31
CA THR A 59 7.45 -8.40 28.52
C THR A 59 7.34 -7.25 29.52
N ASP A 60 6.19 -7.10 30.19
CA ASP A 60 5.90 -5.93 31.05
C ASP A 60 6.20 -4.62 30.29
N ASN A 61 5.60 -4.46 29.10
CA ASN A 61 5.86 -3.35 28.17
C ASN A 61 7.36 -3.14 27.85
N GLY A 62 8.13 -4.23 27.83
CA GLY A 62 9.55 -4.23 27.57
C GLY A 62 10.44 -4.11 28.81
N HIS A 63 9.90 -3.77 29.96
CA HIS A 63 10.69 -3.59 31.20
C HIS A 63 11.31 -4.89 31.74
N ALA A 64 10.73 -6.04 31.41
CA ALA A 64 11.28 -7.34 31.77
C ALA A 64 12.52 -7.76 30.94
N LEU A 65 12.89 -7.00 29.89
CA LEU A 65 13.99 -7.32 28.99
C LEU A 65 15.04 -6.21 29.02
N ALA A 66 16.04 -6.36 29.91
CA ALA A 66 17.16 -5.42 29.98
C ALA A 66 18.15 -5.63 28.83
N GLY A 67 18.60 -4.53 28.20
CA GLY A 67 19.60 -4.51 27.13
C GLY A 67 19.43 -3.35 26.18
N THR A 68 20.53 -2.93 25.57
CA THR A 68 20.58 -1.75 24.67
C THR A 68 20.71 -2.10 23.20
N CYS A 69 20.70 -3.39 22.86
CA CYS A 69 20.73 -3.88 21.48
C CYS A 69 19.64 -4.95 21.32
N GLY A 70 18.81 -4.82 20.27
CA GLY A 70 17.76 -5.80 20.03
C GLY A 70 17.09 -5.68 18.68
N ILE A 71 16.40 -6.75 18.30
CA ILE A 71 15.60 -6.88 17.08
C ILE A 71 14.18 -7.33 17.43
N GLY A 72 13.20 -6.80 16.74
CA GLY A 72 11.80 -7.10 16.95
C GLY A 72 11.03 -7.28 15.66
N HIS A 73 9.93 -8.02 15.73
CA HIS A 73 9.15 -8.40 14.57
C HIS A 73 7.66 -8.54 14.88
N THR A 74 6.81 -8.09 13.97
CA THR A 74 5.40 -8.47 13.88
C THR A 74 5.17 -9.25 12.60
N ARG A 75 4.57 -10.45 12.74
CA ARG A 75 4.49 -11.42 11.66
C ARG A 75 3.12 -11.42 10.99
N TRP A 76 3.14 -11.49 9.68
CA TRP A 76 2.08 -11.97 8.81
C TRP A 76 2.50 -13.35 8.30
N ALA A 77 1.75 -14.39 8.63
CA ALA A 77 2.14 -15.77 8.33
C ALA A 77 2.06 -16.07 6.82
N THR A 78 3.20 -16.44 6.24
CA THR A 78 3.32 -16.97 4.87
C THR A 78 3.68 -18.44 4.88
N HIS A 79 4.73 -18.83 5.65
CA HIS A 79 5.19 -20.18 5.85
C HIS A 79 5.05 -20.60 7.32
N GLY A 80 4.28 -21.66 7.56
CA GLY A 80 3.93 -22.13 8.90
C GLY A 80 2.83 -21.32 9.57
N GLU A 81 1.95 -22.01 10.29
CA GLU A 81 0.80 -21.41 10.99
C GLU A 81 1.20 -20.35 12.04
N PRO A 82 0.30 -19.43 12.39
CA PRO A 82 0.52 -18.52 13.51
C PRO A 82 0.69 -19.25 14.85
N SER A 83 1.91 -19.25 15.37
CA SER A 83 2.28 -19.89 16.65
C SER A 83 3.49 -19.19 17.26
N GLU A 84 3.78 -19.42 18.55
CA GLU A 84 5.00 -18.92 19.19
C GLU A 84 6.25 -19.53 18.57
N THR A 85 6.20 -20.81 18.19
CA THR A 85 7.33 -21.50 17.55
C THR A 85 7.69 -20.85 16.22
N ASN A 86 6.69 -20.51 15.41
CA ASN A 86 6.85 -19.90 14.09
C ASN A 86 6.99 -18.38 14.13
N ALA A 87 6.76 -17.73 15.28
CA ALA A 87 7.02 -16.30 15.44
C ALA A 87 8.53 -16.01 15.35
N HIS A 88 8.88 -14.84 14.79
CA HIS A 88 10.26 -14.34 14.82
C HIS A 88 10.56 -13.66 16.15
N PRO A 89 11.84 -13.56 16.56
CA PRO A 89 13.08 -13.98 15.89
C PRO A 89 13.31 -15.49 15.91
N HIS A 90 14.12 -15.98 14.95
CA HIS A 90 14.65 -17.34 14.92
C HIS A 90 16.13 -17.37 15.30
N THR A 91 16.62 -18.57 15.71
CA THR A 91 18.01 -18.77 16.13
C THR A 91 18.67 -19.92 15.39
N SER A 92 20.00 -19.87 15.27
CA SER A 92 20.81 -21.05 14.95
C SER A 92 20.83 -22.05 16.12
N ASP A 93 21.29 -23.29 15.85
CA ASP A 93 21.23 -24.41 16.83
C ASP A 93 21.93 -24.11 18.15
N ASN A 94 23.01 -23.36 18.11
CA ASN A 94 23.79 -22.94 19.28
C ASN A 94 23.49 -21.50 19.77
N GLY A 95 22.52 -20.82 19.13
CA GLY A 95 22.15 -19.44 19.48
C GLY A 95 23.14 -18.36 19.03
N ASN A 96 24.18 -18.71 18.26
CA ASN A 96 25.18 -17.75 17.80
C ASN A 96 24.62 -16.68 16.87
N VAL A 97 23.63 -17.03 16.06
CA VAL A 97 22.96 -16.15 15.12
C VAL A 97 21.49 -16.07 15.48
N VAL A 98 20.99 -14.85 15.60
CA VAL A 98 19.57 -14.55 15.85
C VAL A 98 19.09 -13.58 14.80
N GLY A 99 17.94 -13.86 14.16
CA GLY A 99 17.48 -13.02 13.07
C GLY A 99 15.97 -12.94 12.92
N VAL A 100 15.53 -11.87 12.29
CA VAL A 100 14.16 -11.62 11.81
C VAL A 100 14.16 -11.38 10.31
N HIS A 101 13.06 -11.67 9.65
CA HIS A 101 12.94 -11.64 8.21
C HIS A 101 11.56 -11.16 7.76
N ASN A 102 11.54 -10.25 6.79
CA ASN A 102 10.40 -9.93 5.95
C ASN A 102 10.68 -10.39 4.54
N GLY A 103 9.75 -11.07 3.90
CA GLY A 103 9.89 -11.57 2.55
C GLY A 103 9.50 -13.03 2.41
N ILE A 104 9.89 -13.65 1.30
CA ILE A 104 9.72 -15.08 1.02
C ILE A 104 11.02 -15.63 0.42
N ILE A 105 11.52 -16.69 1.01
CA ILE A 105 12.68 -17.45 0.47
C ILE A 105 12.16 -18.60 -0.37
N GLU A 106 12.05 -18.39 -1.67
CA GLU A 106 11.45 -19.34 -2.62
C GLU A 106 12.14 -20.70 -2.63
N ASN A 107 13.45 -20.73 -2.48
CA ASN A 107 14.23 -21.97 -2.47
C ASN A 107 14.51 -22.52 -1.06
N TYR A 108 13.71 -22.14 -0.05
CA TYR A 108 13.95 -22.53 1.34
C TYR A 108 14.02 -24.04 1.54
N GLN A 109 13.22 -24.83 0.81
CA GLN A 109 13.23 -26.29 0.92
C GLN A 109 14.54 -26.90 0.42
N GLU A 110 15.10 -26.40 -0.66
CA GLU A 110 16.42 -26.81 -1.18
C GLU A 110 17.52 -26.50 -0.15
N LEU A 111 17.49 -25.28 0.40
CA LEU A 111 18.45 -24.82 1.41
C LEU A 111 18.32 -25.62 2.70
N LYS A 112 17.09 -25.89 3.16
CA LYS A 112 16.80 -26.72 4.33
C LYS A 112 17.38 -28.12 4.17
N ASN A 113 17.14 -28.78 3.03
CA ASN A 113 17.67 -30.11 2.74
C ASN A 113 19.22 -30.14 2.73
N LYS A 114 19.86 -29.06 2.25
CA LYS A 114 21.32 -28.91 2.30
C LYS A 114 21.81 -28.80 3.74
N LEU A 115 21.15 -28.02 4.58
CA LEU A 115 21.53 -27.79 5.97
C LEU A 115 21.30 -29.03 6.85
N LEU A 116 20.21 -29.78 6.62
CA LEU A 116 19.97 -31.09 7.26
C LEU A 116 21.14 -32.06 7.01
N ARG A 117 21.65 -32.13 5.76
CA ARG A 117 22.84 -32.96 5.42
C ARG A 117 24.13 -32.46 6.07
N LYS A 118 24.14 -31.21 6.62
CA LYS A 118 25.25 -30.64 7.37
C LYS A 118 25.08 -30.73 8.88
N GLY A 119 24.01 -31.44 9.34
CA GLY A 119 23.74 -31.68 10.75
C GLY A 119 22.93 -30.62 11.47
N TYR A 120 22.32 -29.67 10.74
CA TYR A 120 21.41 -28.70 11.32
C TYR A 120 20.04 -29.34 11.59
N GLU A 121 19.43 -29.02 12.71
CA GLU A 121 18.05 -29.38 13.06
C GLU A 121 17.12 -28.20 12.84
N PHE A 122 15.80 -28.43 12.71
CA PHE A 122 14.81 -27.37 12.50
C PHE A 122 13.64 -27.55 13.45
N TYR A 123 13.32 -26.49 14.19
CA TYR A 123 12.25 -26.49 15.18
C TYR A 123 10.97 -25.79 14.68
N SER A 124 11.05 -25.03 13.58
CA SER A 124 9.90 -24.31 13.01
C SER A 124 9.61 -24.74 11.55
N SER A 125 8.47 -24.31 11.06
CA SER A 125 8.08 -24.50 9.64
C SER A 125 8.37 -23.26 8.79
N THR A 126 9.16 -22.30 9.28
CA THR A 126 9.39 -21.05 8.59
C THR A 126 10.62 -21.10 7.67
N ASP A 127 10.55 -20.38 6.58
CA ASP A 127 11.68 -20.11 5.69
C ASP A 127 12.76 -19.24 6.37
N THR A 128 12.36 -18.42 7.34
CA THR A 128 13.26 -17.55 8.13
C THR A 128 14.26 -18.35 8.95
N GLU A 129 13.83 -19.44 9.60
CA GLU A 129 14.78 -20.32 10.32
C GLU A 129 15.84 -20.87 9.38
N VAL A 130 15.46 -21.18 8.13
CA VAL A 130 16.41 -21.65 7.11
C VAL A 130 17.43 -20.56 6.78
N ALA A 131 17.02 -19.30 6.63
CA ALA A 131 17.93 -18.19 6.38
C ALA A 131 18.91 -17.97 7.53
N VAL A 132 18.42 -17.96 8.79
CA VAL A 132 19.27 -17.77 9.97
C VAL A 132 20.32 -18.88 10.08
N LYS A 133 19.92 -20.15 9.87
CA LYS A 133 20.85 -21.29 9.90
C LYS A 133 21.79 -21.33 8.70
N LEU A 134 21.38 -20.82 7.54
CA LEU A 134 22.27 -20.68 6.38
C LEU A 134 23.38 -19.65 6.67
N ILE A 135 23.02 -18.52 7.33
CA ILE A 135 23.99 -17.52 7.74
C ILE A 135 24.97 -18.10 8.79
N ASP A 136 24.47 -18.83 9.79
CA ASP A 136 25.33 -19.52 10.78
C ASP A 136 26.26 -20.55 10.12
N TYR A 137 25.76 -21.29 9.12
CA TYR A 137 26.61 -22.21 8.34
C TYR A 137 27.77 -21.49 7.64
N TYR A 138 27.51 -20.36 7.01
CA TYR A 138 28.56 -19.59 6.33
C TYR A 138 29.45 -18.85 7.34
N TYR A 139 28.90 -18.38 8.46
CA TYR A 139 29.66 -17.76 9.55
C TYR A 139 30.72 -18.72 10.10
N LYS A 140 30.36 -19.99 10.33
CA LYS A 140 31.31 -21.03 10.75
C LYS A 140 32.32 -21.39 9.67
N LYS A 141 31.93 -21.28 8.41
CA LYS A 141 32.77 -21.68 7.27
C LYS A 141 33.81 -20.64 6.89
N TYR A 142 33.52 -19.34 7.06
CA TYR A 142 34.35 -18.23 6.59
C TYR A 142 34.94 -17.41 7.75
N GLU A 143 35.61 -18.09 8.67
CA GLU A 143 36.39 -17.51 9.77
C GLU A 143 35.65 -16.46 10.63
N HIS A 144 34.34 -16.66 10.81
CA HIS A 144 33.51 -15.84 11.71
C HIS A 144 33.38 -14.36 11.34
N THR A 145 33.36 -14.01 10.04
CA THR A 145 33.02 -12.66 9.61
C THR A 145 31.53 -12.53 9.29
N PRO A 146 30.77 -11.67 10.00
CA PRO A 146 29.34 -11.47 9.75
C PRO A 146 29.04 -11.01 8.32
N VAL A 147 29.87 -10.09 7.79
CA VAL A 147 29.70 -9.53 6.43
C VAL A 147 29.79 -10.63 5.39
N ASP A 148 30.83 -11.44 5.42
CA ASP A 148 31.03 -12.54 4.45
C ASP A 148 29.93 -13.61 4.58
N ALA A 149 29.55 -13.95 5.82
CA ALA A 149 28.50 -14.93 6.07
C ALA A 149 27.16 -14.51 5.46
N ILE A 150 26.80 -13.24 5.64
CA ILE A 150 25.56 -12.69 5.10
C ILE A 150 25.63 -12.58 3.57
N ASN A 151 26.73 -12.08 3.01
CA ASN A 151 26.92 -12.00 1.56
C ASN A 151 26.79 -13.37 0.87
N HIS A 152 27.41 -14.39 1.43
CA HIS A 152 27.30 -15.75 0.91
C HIS A 152 25.87 -16.30 1.00
N ALA A 153 25.12 -15.94 2.05
CA ALA A 153 23.71 -16.32 2.17
C ALA A 153 22.86 -15.56 1.13
N MET A 154 23.07 -14.26 0.95
CA MET A 154 22.36 -13.42 -0.03
C MET A 154 22.48 -13.97 -1.46
N VAL A 155 23.67 -14.42 -1.87
CA VAL A 155 23.91 -15.02 -3.20
C VAL A 155 23.15 -16.35 -3.38
N ARG A 156 22.84 -17.07 -2.30
CA ARG A 156 22.20 -18.39 -2.35
C ARG A 156 20.68 -18.32 -2.21
N ILE A 157 20.17 -17.29 -1.57
CA ILE A 157 18.74 -17.10 -1.37
C ILE A 157 18.10 -16.61 -2.67
N ARG A 158 17.03 -17.29 -3.11
CA ARG A 158 16.12 -16.82 -4.16
C ARG A 158 14.85 -16.27 -3.51
N GLY A 159 14.25 -15.24 -4.12
CA GLY A 159 13.09 -14.52 -3.60
C GLY A 159 13.45 -13.16 -2.99
N SER A 160 12.52 -12.59 -2.23
CA SER A 160 12.66 -11.29 -1.57
C SER A 160 13.01 -11.45 -0.09
N TYR A 161 13.84 -10.54 0.44
CA TYR A 161 14.15 -10.52 1.87
C TYR A 161 14.55 -9.13 2.37
N ALA A 162 14.19 -8.86 3.62
CA ALA A 162 14.80 -7.87 4.48
C ALA A 162 15.11 -8.57 5.80
N LEU A 163 16.38 -8.66 6.14
CA LEU A 163 16.92 -9.39 7.29
C LEU A 163 17.50 -8.41 8.30
N ALA A 164 17.25 -8.61 9.59
CA ALA A 164 18.01 -7.98 10.67
C ALA A 164 18.56 -9.07 11.60
N ILE A 165 19.86 -9.04 11.84
CA ILE A 165 20.63 -10.17 12.38
C ILE A 165 21.56 -9.68 13.48
N MET A 166 21.64 -10.45 14.56
CA MET A 166 22.64 -10.30 15.64
C MET A 166 23.52 -11.54 15.73
N PHE A 167 24.82 -11.34 15.92
CA PHE A 167 25.81 -12.40 16.15
C PHE A 167 26.28 -12.35 17.59
N GLN A 168 26.46 -13.49 18.24
CA GLN A 168 26.88 -13.54 19.64
C GLN A 168 28.27 -12.95 19.88
N ASP A 169 29.18 -13.15 18.97
CA ASP A 169 30.56 -12.67 19.08
C ASP A 169 30.69 -11.15 18.82
N TYR A 170 29.61 -10.49 18.37
CA TYR A 170 29.56 -9.06 18.07
C TYR A 170 28.48 -8.36 18.91
N PRO A 171 28.72 -8.20 20.24
CA PRO A 171 27.75 -7.57 21.13
C PRO A 171 27.54 -6.09 20.74
N GLY A 172 26.28 -5.65 20.74
CA GLY A 172 25.92 -4.27 20.41
C GLY A 172 25.86 -3.98 18.91
N GLU A 173 26.11 -4.98 18.05
CA GLU A 173 26.05 -4.82 16.62
C GLU A 173 24.80 -5.47 16.01
N ILE A 174 24.22 -4.82 14.99
CA ILE A 174 23.14 -5.33 14.17
C ILE A 174 23.54 -5.28 12.71
N TYR A 175 23.30 -6.36 12.01
CA TYR A 175 23.54 -6.47 10.57
C TYR A 175 22.21 -6.55 9.84
N VAL A 176 22.09 -5.80 8.76
CA VAL A 176 20.87 -5.72 7.95
C VAL A 176 21.22 -6.04 6.50
N ALA A 177 20.42 -6.87 5.86
CA ALA A 177 20.57 -7.18 4.43
C ALA A 177 19.22 -7.11 3.73
N ARG A 178 19.22 -6.67 2.48
CA ARG A 178 17.98 -6.44 1.76
C ARG A 178 18.02 -6.86 0.29
N LYS A 179 16.90 -7.45 -0.17
CA LYS A 179 16.55 -7.61 -1.58
C LYS A 179 15.03 -7.54 -1.73
N ASP A 180 14.52 -6.57 -2.49
CA ASP A 180 13.12 -6.39 -2.88
C ASP A 180 12.10 -6.15 -1.73
N SER A 181 12.47 -6.32 -0.46
CA SER A 181 11.65 -5.97 0.71
C SER A 181 12.13 -4.65 1.32
N PRO A 182 11.23 -3.72 1.74
CA PRO A 182 11.63 -2.40 2.24
C PRO A 182 12.36 -2.47 3.58
N MET A 183 13.41 -1.64 3.71
CA MET A 183 14.16 -1.44 4.96
C MET A 183 14.88 -0.09 4.93
N ILE A 184 14.84 0.61 6.05
CA ILE A 184 15.49 1.90 6.27
C ILE A 184 16.33 1.87 7.54
N ILE A 185 17.34 2.72 7.57
CA ILE A 185 18.21 2.93 8.73
C ILE A 185 18.07 4.38 9.19
N GLY A 186 17.88 4.60 10.48
CA GLY A 186 17.93 5.91 11.11
C GLY A 186 19.13 6.03 12.03
N VAL A 187 19.73 7.20 12.11
CA VAL A 187 20.82 7.50 13.05
C VAL A 187 20.54 8.83 13.70
N GLU A 188 20.60 8.88 15.04
CA GLU A 188 20.41 10.11 15.79
C GLU A 188 21.13 10.02 17.15
N ASN A 189 21.95 11.01 17.47
CA ASN A 189 22.64 11.16 18.77
C ASN A 189 23.43 9.91 19.25
N GLY A 190 24.00 9.14 18.35
CA GLY A 190 24.74 7.92 18.66
C GLY A 190 23.87 6.67 18.83
N ASP A 191 22.57 6.78 18.58
CA ASP A 191 21.63 5.67 18.53
C ASP A 191 21.33 5.29 17.07
N CYS A 192 21.24 4.00 16.78
CA CYS A 192 20.93 3.46 15.47
C CYS A 192 19.60 2.71 15.49
N TYR A 193 18.78 2.98 14.49
CA TYR A 193 17.44 2.41 14.31
C TYR A 193 17.35 1.70 12.96
N VAL A 194 16.64 0.60 12.93
CA VAL A 194 16.25 -0.10 11.71
C VAL A 194 14.74 -0.23 11.68
N ALA A 195 14.12 0.02 10.56
CA ALA A 195 12.69 -0.23 10.40
C ALA A 195 12.34 -0.66 8.98
N SER A 196 11.30 -1.46 8.85
CA SER A 196 10.73 -1.81 7.55
C SER A 196 9.85 -0.70 6.97
N ASP A 197 9.50 0.33 7.78
CA ASP A 197 8.78 1.51 7.31
C ASP A 197 9.07 2.73 8.21
N VAL A 198 8.97 3.93 7.62
CA VAL A 198 9.28 5.22 8.24
C VAL A 198 8.51 5.50 9.55
N PRO A 199 7.19 5.25 9.65
CA PRO A 199 6.42 5.55 10.87
C PRO A 199 6.99 4.95 12.16
N ALA A 200 7.70 3.81 12.05
CA ALA A 200 8.26 3.11 13.21
C ALA A 200 9.37 3.88 13.93
N ILE A 201 10.11 4.73 13.23
CA ILE A 201 11.28 5.44 13.77
C ILE A 201 11.16 6.96 13.68
N LEU A 202 10.09 7.48 13.09
CA LEU A 202 9.89 8.92 12.86
C LEU A 202 9.92 9.76 14.15
N LYS A 203 9.53 9.17 15.29
CA LYS A 203 9.59 9.78 16.62
C LYS A 203 11.02 10.00 17.10
N TYR A 204 11.95 9.15 16.65
CA TYR A 204 13.34 9.11 17.11
C TYR A 204 14.29 9.86 16.18
N THR A 205 14.08 9.75 14.86
CA THR A 205 14.88 10.45 13.86
C THR A 205 14.09 10.72 12.59
N ARG A 206 14.42 11.85 11.94
CA ARG A 206 13.92 12.20 10.60
C ARG A 206 14.96 12.00 9.50
N ASN A 207 16.20 11.65 9.88
CA ASN A 207 17.28 11.40 8.95
C ASN A 207 17.38 9.89 8.71
N VAL A 208 17.04 9.45 7.50
CA VAL A 208 17.00 8.03 7.15
C VAL A 208 17.88 7.73 5.94
N TYR A 209 18.49 6.55 5.96
CA TYR A 209 19.19 5.98 4.81
C TYR A 209 18.32 4.87 4.21
N TYR A 210 18.17 4.90 2.89
CA TYR A 210 17.53 3.83 2.15
C TYR A 210 18.58 2.79 1.73
N ILE A 211 18.34 1.54 2.07
CA ILE A 211 19.19 0.42 1.65
C ILE A 211 18.79 0.01 0.23
N GLY A 212 19.74 -0.15 -0.66
CA GLY A 212 19.52 -0.66 -2.01
C GLY A 212 19.34 -2.18 -2.05
N ASN A 213 18.99 -2.73 -3.21
CA ASN A 213 18.95 -4.17 -3.41
C ASN A 213 20.34 -4.79 -3.37
N LEU A 214 20.46 -5.93 -2.70
CA LEU A 214 21.72 -6.64 -2.51
C LEU A 214 22.77 -5.83 -1.77
N GLU A 215 22.35 -4.87 -0.96
CA GLU A 215 23.21 -4.14 -0.04
C GLU A 215 23.04 -4.66 1.39
N MET A 216 24.07 -4.46 2.17
CA MET A 216 24.11 -4.78 3.59
C MET A 216 24.53 -3.57 4.40
N VAL A 217 24.11 -3.52 5.66
CA VAL A 217 24.47 -2.46 6.61
C VAL A 217 24.91 -3.08 7.93
N ARG A 218 26.00 -2.60 8.47
CA ARG A 218 26.43 -2.84 9.85
C ARG A 218 26.10 -1.61 10.69
N LEU A 219 25.43 -1.82 11.79
CA LEU A 219 25.12 -0.81 12.80
C LEU A 219 25.96 -1.14 14.04
N ALA A 220 26.85 -0.26 14.43
CA ALA A 220 27.75 -0.45 15.57
C ALA A 220 28.18 0.89 16.18
N ASN A 221 28.16 1.01 17.50
CA ASN A 221 28.70 2.18 18.23
C ASN A 221 28.18 3.54 17.71
N GLY A 222 26.88 3.62 17.40
CA GLY A 222 26.25 4.85 16.91
C GLY A 222 26.59 5.21 15.45
N THR A 223 27.24 4.32 14.72
CA THR A 223 27.63 4.51 13.30
C THR A 223 27.02 3.43 12.42
N VAL A 224 26.92 3.74 11.12
CA VAL A 224 26.42 2.81 10.11
C VAL A 224 27.43 2.70 8.97
N THR A 225 27.73 1.48 8.56
CA THR A 225 28.60 1.18 7.42
C THR A 225 27.80 0.37 6.41
N PHE A 226 27.80 0.81 5.17
CA PHE A 226 27.10 0.15 4.06
C PHE A 226 28.06 -0.66 3.23
N TYR A 227 27.62 -1.82 2.77
CA TYR A 227 28.42 -2.73 1.94
C TYR A 227 27.62 -3.14 0.69
N ASN A 228 28.32 -3.31 -0.42
CA ASN A 228 27.80 -3.97 -1.61
C ASN A 228 27.83 -5.50 -1.47
N LEU A 229 27.38 -6.23 -2.50
CA LEU A 229 27.38 -7.71 -2.51
C LEU A 229 28.79 -8.31 -2.49
N ASP A 230 29.80 -7.58 -2.93
CA ASP A 230 31.20 -8.02 -2.92
C ASP A 230 31.89 -7.78 -1.56
N GLY A 231 31.21 -7.11 -0.63
CA GLY A 231 31.72 -6.78 0.70
C GLY A 231 32.50 -5.46 0.77
N ASP A 232 32.53 -4.69 -0.32
CA ASP A 232 33.18 -3.38 -0.33
C ASP A 232 32.29 -2.35 0.36
N GLU A 233 32.91 -1.42 1.09
CA GLU A 233 32.20 -0.31 1.71
C GLU A 233 31.71 0.70 0.65
N ILE A 234 30.46 1.15 0.79
CA ILE A 234 29.84 2.15 -0.08
C ILE A 234 29.36 3.35 0.72
N GLU A 235 29.52 4.54 0.15
CA GLU A 235 29.02 5.77 0.79
C GLU A 235 27.55 6.00 0.47
N LYS A 236 26.76 6.38 1.49
CA LYS A 236 25.36 6.80 1.35
C LYS A 236 25.09 8.09 2.09
N LYS A 237 24.16 8.88 1.55
CA LYS A 237 23.71 10.12 2.18
C LYS A 237 22.32 9.91 2.79
N PRO A 238 22.07 10.47 3.99
CA PRO A 238 20.74 10.41 4.59
C PRO A 238 19.76 11.28 3.81
N THR A 239 18.50 10.88 3.83
CA THR A 239 17.35 11.64 3.32
C THR A 239 16.53 12.13 4.50
N GLN A 240 16.23 13.43 4.53
CA GLN A 240 15.36 14.00 5.56
C GLN A 240 13.90 13.74 5.26
N ILE A 241 13.20 13.09 6.18
CA ILE A 241 11.75 12.88 6.11
C ILE A 241 11.03 14.16 6.53
N LYS A 242 10.21 14.70 5.63
CA LYS A 242 9.45 15.94 5.84
C LYS A 242 8.07 15.72 6.44
N TRP A 243 7.67 14.48 6.71
CA TRP A 243 6.36 14.17 7.27
C TRP A 243 6.25 14.67 8.71
N ASP A 244 5.04 15.13 9.06
CA ASP A 244 4.70 15.44 10.43
C ASP A 244 4.37 14.16 11.20
N ALA A 245 4.98 13.97 12.37
CA ALA A 245 4.71 12.82 13.23
C ALA A 245 3.26 12.84 13.75
N GLU A 246 2.68 14.03 13.97
CA GLU A 246 1.29 14.20 14.40
C GLU A 246 0.30 13.75 13.29
N ALA A 247 0.69 13.84 12.02
CA ALA A 247 -0.13 13.37 10.91
C ALA A 247 -0.39 11.84 10.96
N ALA A 248 0.46 11.08 11.63
CA ALA A 248 0.30 9.64 11.85
C ALA A 248 -0.54 9.29 13.08
N GLU A 249 -1.21 10.26 13.72
CA GLU A 249 -2.11 10.06 14.85
C GLU A 249 -3.58 10.14 14.44
N LYS A 250 -4.50 9.60 15.26
CA LYS A 250 -5.94 9.60 14.96
C LYS A 250 -6.61 10.98 15.02
N ALA A 251 -5.97 11.99 15.60
CA ALA A 251 -6.45 13.37 15.70
C ALA A 251 -7.92 13.50 16.18
N GLY A 252 -8.32 12.68 17.16
CA GLY A 252 -9.68 12.67 17.73
C GLY A 252 -10.71 11.82 17.00
N TYR A 253 -10.39 11.25 15.85
CA TYR A 253 -11.25 10.28 15.17
C TYR A 253 -11.21 8.90 15.85
N GLU A 254 -12.30 8.16 15.77
CA GLU A 254 -12.39 6.81 16.31
C GLU A 254 -11.43 5.85 15.60
N HIS A 255 -11.34 5.96 14.26
CA HIS A 255 -10.53 5.12 13.40
C HIS A 255 -9.66 5.96 12.44
N PHE A 256 -8.50 5.42 12.04
CA PHE A 256 -7.65 6.02 11.00
C PHE A 256 -8.40 6.15 9.68
N MET A 257 -9.16 5.15 9.27
CA MET A 257 -9.92 5.18 8.02
C MET A 257 -10.89 6.38 7.98
N LEU A 258 -11.60 6.66 9.06
CA LEU A 258 -12.51 7.81 9.09
C LEU A 258 -11.74 9.13 9.01
N LYS A 259 -10.62 9.27 9.74
CA LYS A 259 -9.72 10.41 9.62
C LYS A 259 -9.27 10.60 8.17
N GLU A 260 -8.78 9.55 7.54
CA GLU A 260 -8.25 9.57 6.18
C GLU A 260 -9.33 9.89 5.14
N ILE A 261 -10.57 9.46 5.35
CA ILE A 261 -11.73 9.90 4.55
C ILE A 261 -11.94 11.41 4.70
N HIS A 262 -11.86 11.95 5.92
CA HIS A 262 -12.01 13.38 6.18
C HIS A 262 -10.80 14.24 5.76
N GLU A 263 -9.64 13.66 5.57
CA GLU A 263 -8.45 14.34 5.06
C GLU A 263 -8.46 14.52 3.53
N GLN A 264 -9.38 13.90 2.81
CA GLN A 264 -9.40 13.90 1.34
C GLN A 264 -9.49 15.32 0.74
N PRO A 265 -10.27 16.29 1.26
CA PRO A 265 -10.28 17.65 0.72
C PRO A 265 -8.88 18.26 0.70
N LYS A 266 -8.16 18.16 1.81
CA LYS A 266 -6.79 18.67 1.93
C LYS A 266 -5.81 17.89 1.05
N ALA A 267 -5.86 16.57 1.06
CA ALA A 267 -4.96 15.73 0.28
C ALA A 267 -5.11 15.95 -1.24
N VAL A 268 -6.35 16.11 -1.71
CA VAL A 268 -6.66 16.46 -3.11
C VAL A 268 -6.10 17.84 -3.45
N GLN A 269 -6.28 18.84 -2.58
CA GLN A 269 -5.73 20.17 -2.78
C GLN A 269 -4.19 20.16 -2.82
N ASP A 270 -3.54 19.46 -1.89
CA ASP A 270 -2.08 19.37 -1.81
C ASP A 270 -1.50 18.68 -3.06
N THR A 271 -2.16 17.62 -3.55
CA THR A 271 -1.76 16.93 -4.78
C THR A 271 -1.88 17.85 -5.99
N LEU A 272 -3.01 18.54 -6.14
CA LEU A 272 -3.23 19.49 -7.23
C LEU A 272 -2.20 20.63 -7.20
N ASN A 273 -1.96 21.22 -6.03
CA ASN A 273 -1.01 22.32 -5.85
C ASN A 273 0.45 21.91 -6.14
N SER A 274 0.77 20.63 -6.10
CA SER A 274 2.13 20.14 -6.40
C SER A 274 2.54 20.37 -7.86
N VAL A 275 1.55 20.44 -8.77
CA VAL A 275 1.74 20.62 -10.21
C VAL A 275 1.00 21.82 -10.79
N LEU A 276 0.17 22.52 -10.02
CA LEU A 276 -0.55 23.70 -10.50
C LEU A 276 0.26 24.96 -10.17
N LYS A 277 0.74 25.66 -11.19
CA LYS A 277 1.49 26.92 -11.07
C LYS A 277 0.92 27.97 -12.03
N ASP A 278 0.70 29.16 -11.54
CA ASP A 278 0.20 30.30 -12.34
C ASP A 278 -1.06 29.99 -13.18
N GLY A 279 -1.95 29.13 -12.65
CA GLY A 279 -3.18 28.71 -13.31
C GLY A 279 -2.98 27.69 -14.44
N ALA A 280 -1.82 27.05 -14.54
CA ALA A 280 -1.51 26.00 -15.50
C ALA A 280 -0.89 24.77 -14.83
N ILE A 281 -1.05 23.61 -15.43
CA ILE A 281 -0.41 22.38 -14.96
C ILE A 281 1.04 22.37 -15.44
N ASP A 282 1.98 22.34 -14.50
CA ASP A 282 3.42 22.26 -14.71
C ASP A 282 3.94 20.89 -14.26
N LEU A 283 4.25 20.03 -15.23
CA LEU A 283 4.80 18.68 -14.99
C LEU A 283 6.34 18.64 -14.88
N SER A 284 7.00 19.80 -14.80
CA SER A 284 8.47 19.87 -14.66
C SER A 284 8.99 19.11 -13.43
N SER A 285 8.25 19.16 -12.31
CA SER A 285 8.57 18.42 -11.08
C SER A 285 8.40 16.90 -11.25
N VAL A 286 7.59 16.47 -12.21
CA VAL A 286 7.38 15.06 -12.58
C VAL A 286 8.47 14.59 -13.54
N GLY A 287 9.11 15.52 -14.25
CA GLY A 287 10.17 15.26 -15.21
C GLY A 287 9.65 14.91 -16.63
N LEU A 288 8.38 15.16 -16.93
CA LEU A 288 7.80 14.99 -18.27
C LEU A 288 7.81 16.30 -19.04
N THR A 289 8.35 16.28 -20.26
CA THR A 289 8.34 17.44 -21.17
C THR A 289 7.14 17.41 -22.11
N GLU A 290 6.81 18.56 -22.69
CA GLU A 290 5.74 18.66 -23.70
C GLU A 290 6.05 17.81 -24.95
N GLU A 291 7.31 17.73 -25.37
CA GLU A 291 7.74 16.91 -26.50
C GLU A 291 7.53 15.41 -26.21
N GLU A 292 7.82 14.97 -24.98
CA GLU A 292 7.55 13.59 -24.57
C GLU A 292 6.04 13.31 -24.59
N LEU A 293 5.21 14.20 -24.00
CA LEU A 293 3.76 14.06 -23.98
C LEU A 293 3.17 14.00 -25.40
N GLN A 294 3.75 14.74 -26.36
CA GLN A 294 3.34 14.69 -27.77
C GLN A 294 3.73 13.38 -28.45
N SER A 295 4.88 12.81 -28.07
CA SER A 295 5.47 11.63 -28.74
C SER A 295 4.77 10.31 -28.40
N PHE A 296 4.13 10.20 -27.25
CA PHE A 296 3.49 8.95 -26.84
C PHE A 296 2.29 8.60 -27.73
N SER A 297 2.31 7.37 -28.24
CA SER A 297 1.24 6.81 -29.08
C SER A 297 0.19 6.04 -28.29
N GLN A 298 0.57 5.55 -27.09
CA GLN A 298 -0.28 4.73 -26.23
C GLN A 298 0.14 4.87 -24.77
N VAL A 299 -0.81 4.70 -23.85
CA VAL A 299 -0.56 4.60 -22.40
C VAL A 299 -0.93 3.19 -21.91
N TYR A 300 -0.06 2.62 -21.08
CA TYR A 300 -0.32 1.41 -20.30
C TYR A 300 -0.39 1.80 -18.84
N ILE A 301 -1.50 1.53 -18.14
CA ILE A 301 -1.63 1.76 -16.71
C ILE A 301 -1.59 0.40 -16.02
N VAL A 302 -0.68 0.24 -15.07
CA VAL A 302 -0.45 -1.04 -14.41
C VAL A 302 -0.47 -0.85 -12.90
N ALA A 303 -1.32 -1.59 -12.20
CA ALA A 303 -1.51 -1.44 -10.77
C ALA A 303 -2.20 -2.66 -10.12
N CYS A 304 -2.38 -2.61 -8.79
CA CYS A 304 -3.09 -3.62 -7.99
C CYS A 304 -4.19 -2.97 -7.14
N GLY A 305 -5.30 -3.69 -6.90
CA GLY A 305 -6.36 -3.28 -5.97
C GLY A 305 -6.98 -1.92 -6.32
N SER A 306 -7.14 -1.04 -5.33
CA SER A 306 -7.71 0.31 -5.54
C SER A 306 -6.95 1.13 -6.56
N ALA A 307 -5.62 0.99 -6.63
CA ALA A 307 -4.82 1.68 -7.64
C ALA A 307 -5.12 1.19 -9.07
N TYR A 308 -5.47 -0.09 -9.24
CA TYR A 308 -5.98 -0.59 -10.52
C TYR A 308 -7.31 0.07 -10.89
N HIS A 309 -8.22 0.26 -9.93
CA HIS A 309 -9.49 0.96 -10.18
C HIS A 309 -9.27 2.45 -10.53
N VAL A 310 -8.26 3.11 -9.94
CA VAL A 310 -7.81 4.43 -10.41
C VAL A 310 -7.42 4.36 -11.89
N GLY A 311 -6.63 3.35 -12.26
CA GLY A 311 -6.22 3.14 -13.66
C GLY A 311 -7.42 3.00 -14.58
N VAL A 312 -8.44 2.21 -14.19
CA VAL A 312 -9.68 2.05 -14.99
C VAL A 312 -10.43 3.39 -15.14
N ALA A 313 -10.53 4.19 -14.07
CA ALA A 313 -11.15 5.52 -14.16
C ALA A 313 -10.32 6.47 -15.06
N CYS A 314 -8.99 6.49 -14.89
CA CYS A 314 -8.09 7.33 -15.70
C CYS A 314 -8.08 6.92 -17.18
N GLN A 315 -8.34 5.66 -17.50
CA GLN A 315 -8.49 5.21 -18.89
C GLN A 315 -9.59 6.03 -19.60
N TYR A 316 -10.80 6.07 -19.02
CA TYR A 316 -11.91 6.83 -19.61
C TYR A 316 -11.54 8.31 -19.81
N VAL A 317 -10.90 8.92 -18.82
CA VAL A 317 -10.55 10.35 -18.87
C VAL A 317 -9.47 10.65 -19.90
N LEU A 318 -8.43 9.83 -19.99
CA LEU A 318 -7.34 9.98 -20.98
C LEU A 318 -7.84 9.73 -22.41
N GLU A 319 -8.65 8.69 -22.61
CA GLU A 319 -9.22 8.37 -23.93
C GLU A 319 -10.17 9.47 -24.40
N ASP A 320 -11.01 10.01 -23.52
CA ASP A 320 -11.96 11.07 -23.84
C ASP A 320 -11.25 12.40 -24.13
N LEU A 321 -10.43 12.90 -23.19
CA LEU A 321 -9.84 14.23 -23.30
C LEU A 321 -8.63 14.29 -24.24
N ALA A 322 -7.72 13.31 -24.16
CA ALA A 322 -6.45 13.33 -24.88
C ALA A 322 -6.47 12.52 -26.18
N GLN A 323 -7.57 11.80 -26.48
CA GLN A 323 -7.71 10.92 -27.65
C GLN A 323 -6.51 9.96 -27.80
N LEU A 324 -6.06 9.42 -26.66
CA LEU A 324 -4.88 8.57 -26.54
C LEU A 324 -5.31 7.17 -26.13
N PRO A 325 -5.01 6.12 -26.93
CA PRO A 325 -5.35 4.76 -26.55
C PRO A 325 -4.75 4.39 -25.19
N VAL A 326 -5.56 3.87 -24.28
CA VAL A 326 -5.13 3.47 -22.94
C VAL A 326 -5.46 2.02 -22.70
N ARG A 327 -4.52 1.30 -22.13
CA ARG A 327 -4.73 -0.07 -21.68
C ARG A 327 -4.43 -0.19 -20.19
N VAL A 328 -5.37 -0.76 -19.45
CA VAL A 328 -5.22 -0.98 -18.02
C VAL A 328 -5.09 -2.47 -17.74
N ASP A 329 -4.05 -2.85 -17.02
CA ASP A 329 -3.81 -4.25 -16.65
C ASP A 329 -3.53 -4.37 -15.15
N LEU A 330 -3.95 -5.49 -14.54
CA LEU A 330 -3.47 -5.89 -13.22
C LEU A 330 -1.96 -6.18 -13.28
N ALA A 331 -1.20 -5.67 -12.33
CA ALA A 331 0.26 -5.82 -12.34
C ALA A 331 0.70 -7.29 -12.29
N SER A 332 -0.03 -8.14 -11.55
CA SER A 332 0.18 -9.59 -11.50
C SER A 332 0.04 -10.25 -12.88
N GLU A 333 -0.89 -9.77 -13.72
CA GLU A 333 -1.12 -10.32 -15.06
C GLU A 333 -0.17 -9.71 -16.10
N PHE A 334 0.08 -8.41 -16.01
CA PHE A 334 0.97 -7.71 -16.94
C PHE A 334 2.37 -8.33 -16.99
N ARG A 335 2.92 -8.70 -15.84
CA ARG A 335 4.29 -9.20 -15.72
C ARG A 335 4.51 -10.57 -16.37
N TYR A 336 3.46 -11.40 -16.49
CA TYR A 336 3.57 -12.75 -17.05
C TYR A 336 3.04 -12.87 -18.48
N ARG A 337 2.30 -11.88 -18.96
CA ARG A 337 1.79 -11.89 -20.34
C ARG A 337 2.87 -11.48 -21.33
N ASN A 338 2.97 -12.23 -22.41
CA ASN A 338 3.79 -11.84 -23.56
C ASN A 338 2.99 -10.93 -24.51
N MET A 339 2.89 -9.65 -24.13
CA MET A 339 2.14 -8.65 -24.91
C MET A 339 3.02 -7.94 -25.93
N PRO A 340 2.51 -7.65 -27.13
CA PRO A 340 3.09 -6.63 -27.98
C PRO A 340 2.86 -5.26 -27.31
N LEU A 341 3.95 -4.61 -26.93
CA LEU A 341 3.93 -3.25 -26.39
C LEU A 341 4.43 -2.29 -27.48
N ASP A 342 3.76 -1.15 -27.62
CA ASP A 342 4.20 -0.08 -28.52
C ASP A 342 5.50 0.53 -27.99
N PRO A 343 6.59 0.58 -28.79
CA PRO A 343 7.85 1.18 -28.36
C PRO A 343 7.75 2.66 -27.93
N ASN A 344 6.75 3.39 -28.46
CA ASN A 344 6.46 4.77 -28.11
C ASN A 344 5.40 4.88 -27.01
N GLY A 345 5.15 3.80 -26.27
CA GLY A 345 4.20 3.77 -25.18
C GLY A 345 4.78 4.31 -23.87
N LEU A 346 3.93 4.94 -23.06
CA LEU A 346 4.21 5.29 -21.67
C LEU A 346 3.60 4.23 -20.75
N VAL A 347 4.39 3.68 -19.82
CA VAL A 347 3.89 2.78 -18.77
C VAL A 347 3.75 3.56 -17.47
N ILE A 348 2.52 3.75 -17.00
CA ILE A 348 2.20 4.38 -15.72
C ILE A 348 1.97 3.29 -14.69
N VAL A 349 2.77 3.28 -13.63
CA VAL A 349 2.64 2.34 -12.51
C VAL A 349 2.12 3.09 -11.30
N ILE A 350 0.93 2.70 -10.82
CA ILE A 350 0.27 3.36 -9.68
C ILE A 350 0.41 2.48 -8.43
N SER A 351 0.94 3.06 -7.35
CA SER A 351 1.06 2.39 -6.05
C SER A 351 1.13 3.39 -4.91
N GLN A 352 0.24 3.28 -3.92
CA GLN A 352 0.29 4.16 -2.74
C GLN A 352 1.63 4.06 -2.01
N SER A 353 2.07 2.85 -1.69
CA SER A 353 3.32 2.60 -0.96
C SER A 353 4.57 2.72 -1.84
N GLY A 354 4.42 2.51 -3.17
CA GLY A 354 5.54 2.37 -4.08
C GLY A 354 6.42 1.12 -3.84
N GLU A 355 5.90 0.16 -3.05
CA GLU A 355 6.59 -1.08 -2.66
C GLU A 355 5.80 -2.35 -3.05
N THR A 356 4.72 -2.23 -3.81
CA THR A 356 3.90 -3.38 -4.25
C THR A 356 4.73 -4.26 -5.18
N ALA A 357 4.92 -5.53 -4.80
CA ALA A 357 5.83 -6.46 -5.50
C ALA A 357 5.51 -6.61 -6.99
N ASP A 358 4.25 -6.90 -7.32
CA ASP A 358 3.81 -7.06 -8.71
C ASP A 358 3.98 -5.77 -9.51
N SER A 359 3.62 -4.62 -8.93
CA SER A 359 3.75 -3.31 -9.57
C SER A 359 5.22 -2.95 -9.86
N LEU A 360 6.12 -3.26 -8.92
CA LEU A 360 7.56 -3.07 -9.09
C LEU A 360 8.13 -4.00 -10.18
N ALA A 361 7.69 -5.25 -10.20
CA ALA A 361 8.09 -6.21 -11.23
C ALA A 361 7.58 -5.80 -12.63
N ALA A 362 6.36 -5.28 -12.72
CA ALA A 362 5.81 -4.75 -13.96
C ALA A 362 6.60 -3.52 -14.46
N LEU A 363 6.99 -2.61 -13.55
CA LEU A 363 7.88 -1.48 -13.85
C LEU A 363 9.20 -1.95 -14.47
N ARG A 364 9.86 -2.90 -13.82
CA ARG A 364 11.13 -3.46 -14.27
C ARG A 364 11.01 -4.15 -15.64
N LEU A 365 9.90 -4.86 -15.87
CA LEU A 365 9.59 -5.48 -17.16
C LEU A 365 9.44 -4.42 -18.26
N ALA A 366 8.70 -3.34 -18.01
CA ALA A 366 8.54 -2.23 -18.94
C ALA A 366 9.89 -1.60 -19.31
N LYS A 367 10.73 -1.31 -18.32
CA LYS A 367 12.09 -0.78 -18.53
C LYS A 367 12.97 -1.74 -19.32
N LYS A 368 12.93 -3.04 -19.00
CA LYS A 368 13.66 -4.07 -19.76
C LYS A 368 13.25 -4.14 -21.24
N LYS A 369 11.98 -3.80 -21.54
CA LYS A 369 11.46 -3.70 -22.91
C LYS A 369 11.72 -2.34 -23.54
N GLY A 370 12.40 -1.41 -22.88
CA GLY A 370 12.77 -0.09 -23.40
C GLY A 370 11.67 0.96 -23.38
N LEU A 371 10.56 0.72 -22.63
CA LEU A 371 9.48 1.71 -22.54
C LEU A 371 9.80 2.76 -21.47
N LYS A 372 9.33 3.98 -21.70
CA LYS A 372 9.33 5.07 -20.71
C LYS A 372 8.38 4.73 -19.57
N THR A 373 8.77 5.02 -18.35
CA THR A 373 7.99 4.67 -17.15
C THR A 373 7.71 5.89 -16.27
N LEU A 374 6.47 5.97 -15.74
CA LEU A 374 6.04 6.96 -14.76
C LEU A 374 5.48 6.23 -13.54
N GLY A 375 6.05 6.50 -12.36
CA GLY A 375 5.49 6.06 -11.08
C GLY A 375 4.55 7.12 -10.51
N ILE A 376 3.30 6.77 -10.18
CA ILE A 376 2.40 7.59 -9.34
C ILE A 376 2.41 6.98 -7.95
N VAL A 377 3.07 7.64 -6.99
CA VAL A 377 3.31 7.11 -5.64
C VAL A 377 3.10 8.16 -4.56
N ASN A 378 2.78 7.72 -3.35
CA ASN A 378 2.66 8.61 -2.21
C ASN A 378 3.94 8.64 -1.35
N VAL A 379 4.65 7.51 -1.24
CA VAL A 379 5.83 7.39 -0.38
C VAL A 379 7.08 7.85 -1.13
N VAL A 380 7.64 8.97 -0.66
CA VAL A 380 8.90 9.52 -1.20
C VAL A 380 10.04 8.54 -0.98
N GLY A 381 10.84 8.31 -2.02
CA GLY A 381 12.00 7.40 -1.96
C GLY A 381 11.64 5.91 -1.94
N SER A 382 10.39 5.53 -2.21
CA SER A 382 9.99 4.14 -2.40
C SER A 382 10.69 3.47 -3.58
N SER A 383 10.62 2.15 -3.67
CA SER A 383 11.30 1.39 -4.73
C SER A 383 10.82 1.79 -6.12
N ILE A 384 9.50 1.94 -6.34
CA ILE A 384 8.96 2.43 -7.61
C ILE A 384 9.47 3.85 -7.90
N ALA A 385 9.50 4.74 -6.89
CA ALA A 385 9.98 6.11 -7.07
C ALA A 385 11.46 6.18 -7.45
N ARG A 386 12.29 5.26 -6.96
CA ARG A 386 13.72 5.23 -7.30
C ARG A 386 14.01 4.59 -8.65
N GLU A 387 13.14 3.67 -9.10
CA GLU A 387 13.40 2.89 -10.31
C GLU A 387 12.66 3.41 -11.55
N ALA A 388 11.56 4.16 -11.40
CA ALA A 388 10.85 4.78 -12.52
C ALA A 388 11.69 5.90 -13.16
N ASP A 389 11.47 6.14 -14.46
CA ASP A 389 12.15 7.24 -15.17
C ASP A 389 11.61 8.61 -14.74
N ASN A 390 10.30 8.66 -14.43
CA ASN A 390 9.59 9.84 -13.97
C ASN A 390 8.73 9.48 -12.76
N VAL A 391 8.47 10.44 -11.87
CA VAL A 391 7.69 10.21 -10.64
C VAL A 391 6.71 11.35 -10.39
N PHE A 392 5.44 11.01 -10.18
CA PHE A 392 4.42 11.90 -9.66
C PHE A 392 4.15 11.54 -8.20
N TYR A 393 4.53 12.41 -7.27
CA TYR A 393 4.23 12.24 -5.84
C TYR A 393 2.86 12.82 -5.51
N THR A 394 1.97 12.00 -4.94
CA THR A 394 0.59 12.43 -4.63
C THR A 394 0.48 13.28 -3.35
N LEU A 395 1.50 13.29 -2.50
CA LEU A 395 1.59 14.11 -1.28
C LEU A 395 0.39 13.97 -0.33
N ALA A 396 -0.28 12.81 -0.32
CA ALA A 396 -1.44 12.55 0.53
C ALA A 396 -1.12 12.46 2.04
N GLY A 397 0.15 12.53 2.40
CA GLY A 397 0.61 12.24 3.76
C GLY A 397 0.52 10.75 4.11
N PRO A 398 0.79 10.35 5.37
CA PRO A 398 0.71 8.97 5.79
C PRO A 398 -0.74 8.46 5.74
N GLU A 399 -0.93 7.27 5.17
CA GLU A 399 -2.19 6.53 5.16
C GLU A 399 -1.98 5.20 5.89
N ILE A 400 -2.65 5.06 7.05
CA ILE A 400 -2.41 3.98 8.03
C ILE A 400 -3.45 2.87 7.92
N ALA A 401 -4.73 3.23 7.71
CA ALA A 401 -5.79 2.24 7.51
C ALA A 401 -5.44 1.32 6.35
N VAL A 402 -5.66 0.01 6.52
CA VAL A 402 -5.32 -0.99 5.49
C VAL A 402 -6.09 -0.73 4.20
N ALA A 403 -7.40 -0.48 4.30
CA ALA A 403 -8.22 -0.10 3.16
C ALA A 403 -7.88 1.33 2.72
N THR A 404 -7.46 1.48 1.48
CA THR A 404 -7.08 2.76 0.88
C THR A 404 -8.29 3.66 0.67
N THR A 405 -8.16 4.95 1.01
CA THR A 405 -9.19 6.00 0.83
C THR A 405 -8.61 7.27 0.21
N LYS A 406 -7.88 8.07 0.96
CA LYS A 406 -7.31 9.34 0.46
C LYS A 406 -6.27 9.15 -0.63
N ALA A 407 -5.51 8.06 -0.59
CA ALA A 407 -4.54 7.77 -1.65
C ALA A 407 -5.24 7.47 -2.99
N TYR A 408 -6.40 6.81 -2.99
CA TYR A 408 -7.22 6.64 -4.19
C TYR A 408 -7.60 7.99 -4.80
N SER A 409 -8.14 8.91 -3.99
CA SER A 409 -8.55 10.25 -4.47
C SER A 409 -7.37 11.07 -4.99
N THR A 410 -6.21 11.02 -4.33
CA THR A 410 -5.02 11.76 -4.79
C THR A 410 -4.39 11.15 -6.05
N GLN A 411 -4.46 9.84 -6.23
CA GLN A 411 -4.05 9.17 -7.47
C GLN A 411 -4.96 9.55 -8.64
N LEU A 412 -6.28 9.71 -8.42
CA LEU A 412 -7.19 10.25 -9.44
C LEU A 412 -6.78 11.65 -9.87
N ILE A 413 -6.47 12.55 -8.93
CA ILE A 413 -6.00 13.92 -9.25
C ILE A 413 -4.74 13.88 -10.11
N ALA A 414 -3.76 13.02 -9.77
CA ALA A 414 -2.57 12.86 -10.59
C ALA A 414 -2.92 12.41 -12.02
N GLY A 415 -3.83 11.44 -12.16
CA GLY A 415 -4.33 10.99 -13.47
C GLY A 415 -5.06 12.08 -14.25
N TYR A 416 -5.89 12.89 -13.57
CA TYR A 416 -6.60 14.00 -14.21
C TYR A 416 -5.65 15.10 -14.67
N CYS A 417 -4.66 15.48 -13.85
CA CYS A 417 -3.65 16.46 -14.26
C CYS A 417 -2.87 15.99 -15.49
N LEU A 418 -2.51 14.71 -15.54
CA LEU A 418 -1.88 14.11 -16.73
C LEU A 418 -2.82 14.18 -17.93
N ALA A 419 -4.08 13.75 -17.80
CA ALA A 419 -5.04 13.73 -18.90
C ALA A 419 -5.30 15.12 -19.49
N VAL A 420 -5.50 16.12 -18.61
CA VAL A 420 -5.76 17.52 -19.02
C VAL A 420 -4.52 18.12 -19.70
N GLN A 421 -3.31 17.85 -19.20
CA GLN A 421 -2.07 18.33 -19.83
C GLN A 421 -1.79 17.62 -21.15
N PHE A 422 -1.97 16.30 -21.24
CA PHE A 422 -1.89 15.54 -22.50
C PHE A 422 -2.85 16.12 -23.54
N ALA A 423 -4.11 16.38 -23.16
CA ALA A 423 -5.13 16.90 -24.06
C ALA A 423 -4.76 18.28 -24.63
N LEU A 424 -4.21 19.18 -23.79
CA LEU A 424 -3.75 20.49 -24.24
C LEU A 424 -2.56 20.36 -25.20
N VAL A 425 -1.50 19.65 -24.80
CA VAL A 425 -0.26 19.53 -25.58
C VAL A 425 -0.49 18.84 -26.93
N ARG A 426 -1.38 17.87 -26.97
CA ARG A 426 -1.76 17.17 -28.22
C ARG A 426 -2.76 17.96 -29.05
N GLY A 427 -3.22 19.10 -28.57
CA GLY A 427 -4.19 19.93 -29.32
C GLY A 427 -5.62 19.35 -29.39
N CYS A 428 -5.95 18.40 -28.49
CA CYS A 428 -7.28 17.78 -28.44
C CYS A 428 -8.32 18.70 -27.79
N ILE A 429 -7.91 19.64 -26.97
CA ILE A 429 -8.77 20.64 -26.31
C ILE A 429 -8.24 22.06 -26.56
N SER A 430 -9.16 23.05 -26.56
CA SER A 430 -8.79 24.46 -26.62
C SER A 430 -8.20 24.96 -25.29
N LYS A 431 -7.47 26.09 -25.35
CA LYS A 431 -6.98 26.76 -24.11
C LYS A 431 -8.11 27.17 -23.17
N GLY A 432 -9.27 27.58 -23.70
CA GLY A 432 -10.46 27.89 -22.89
C GLY A 432 -10.96 26.68 -22.16
N ARG A 433 -11.14 25.54 -22.86
CA ARG A 433 -11.56 24.28 -22.23
C ARG A 433 -10.55 23.78 -21.17
N TYR A 434 -9.26 23.95 -21.43
CA TYR A 434 -8.21 23.65 -20.47
C TYR A 434 -8.37 24.44 -19.16
N GLN A 435 -8.61 25.75 -19.25
CA GLN A 435 -8.83 26.60 -18.06
C GLN A 435 -10.11 26.22 -17.31
N ASP A 436 -11.19 25.88 -18.03
CA ASP A 436 -12.43 25.41 -17.44
C ASP A 436 -12.19 24.12 -16.63
N LEU A 437 -11.47 23.14 -17.20
CA LEU A 437 -11.13 21.90 -16.52
C LEU A 437 -10.27 22.13 -15.27
N ILE A 438 -9.28 23.01 -15.32
CA ILE A 438 -8.47 23.39 -14.13
C ILE A 438 -9.37 24.00 -13.06
N SER A 439 -10.28 24.90 -13.43
CA SER A 439 -11.20 25.51 -12.48
C SER A 439 -12.10 24.46 -11.81
N GLN A 440 -12.56 23.46 -12.54
CA GLN A 440 -13.34 22.35 -11.97
C GLN A 440 -12.50 21.48 -11.04
N LEU A 441 -11.23 21.19 -11.36
CA LEU A 441 -10.31 20.48 -10.47
C LEU A 441 -10.10 21.23 -9.13
N GLN A 442 -9.98 22.57 -9.19
CA GLN A 442 -9.82 23.41 -8.00
C GLN A 442 -11.08 23.45 -7.11
N CYS A 443 -12.26 23.15 -7.65
CA CYS A 443 -13.51 23.06 -6.89
C CYS A 443 -13.67 21.72 -6.14
N LEU A 444 -12.98 20.65 -6.54
CA LEU A 444 -13.17 19.31 -5.97
C LEU A 444 -12.98 19.25 -4.46
N PRO A 445 -11.97 19.91 -3.84
CA PRO A 445 -11.80 19.85 -2.37
C PRO A 445 -13.04 20.34 -1.60
N GLU A 446 -13.62 21.48 -2.01
CA GLU A 446 -14.83 22.03 -1.39
C GLU A 446 -16.04 21.12 -1.62
N GLN A 447 -16.16 20.54 -2.83
CA GLN A 447 -17.25 19.64 -3.16
C GLN A 447 -17.16 18.32 -2.36
N ILE A 448 -15.96 17.77 -2.14
CA ILE A 448 -15.74 16.63 -1.26
C ILE A 448 -16.14 16.98 0.18
N GLN A 449 -15.75 18.16 0.67
CA GLN A 449 -16.14 18.60 2.02
C GLN A 449 -17.66 18.65 2.19
N LYS A 450 -18.40 19.15 1.21
CA LYS A 450 -19.89 19.17 1.24
C LYS A 450 -20.50 17.77 1.38
N ILE A 451 -19.90 16.76 0.75
CA ILE A 451 -20.36 15.38 0.88
C ILE A 451 -20.08 14.85 2.30
N LEU A 452 -18.90 15.17 2.85
CA LEU A 452 -18.49 14.76 4.19
C LEU A 452 -19.37 15.41 5.28
N ASP A 453 -19.86 16.63 5.03
CA ASP A 453 -20.76 17.35 5.95
C ASP A 453 -22.18 16.77 6.00
N ASP A 454 -22.60 15.97 5.01
CA ASP A 454 -23.94 15.28 4.94
C ASP A 454 -23.82 13.75 5.16
N LYS A 455 -22.82 13.30 5.89
CA LYS A 455 -22.53 11.86 6.09
C LYS A 455 -23.57 11.10 6.92
N GLU A 456 -24.36 11.78 7.75
CA GLU A 456 -25.32 11.15 8.68
C GLU A 456 -26.38 10.32 7.94
N ARG A 457 -26.81 10.75 6.76
CA ARG A 457 -27.76 10.00 5.92
C ARG A 457 -27.15 8.67 5.46
N ILE A 458 -25.88 8.70 5.08
CA ILE A 458 -25.12 7.50 4.65
C ILE A 458 -24.91 6.59 5.84
N GLN A 459 -24.57 7.13 7.01
CA GLN A 459 -24.40 6.37 8.26
C GLN A 459 -25.68 5.64 8.64
N TRP A 460 -26.82 6.34 8.60
CA TRP A 460 -28.13 5.74 8.90
C TRP A 460 -28.46 4.58 7.93
N PHE A 461 -28.24 4.80 6.64
CA PHE A 461 -28.47 3.78 5.63
C PHE A 461 -27.55 2.57 5.82
N ALA A 462 -26.26 2.80 6.00
CA ALA A 462 -25.26 1.78 6.21
C ALA A 462 -25.57 0.88 7.41
N ALA A 463 -26.01 1.48 8.53
CA ALA A 463 -26.41 0.73 9.73
C ALA A 463 -27.57 -0.25 9.45
N LYS A 464 -28.54 0.15 8.60
CA LYS A 464 -29.64 -0.74 8.18
C LYS A 464 -29.19 -1.88 7.28
N GLN A 465 -28.14 -1.65 6.49
CA GLN A 465 -27.60 -2.62 5.54
C GLN A 465 -26.48 -3.50 6.12
N ALA A 466 -26.17 -3.37 7.41
CA ALA A 466 -25.07 -4.11 8.06
C ALA A 466 -25.22 -5.64 7.98
N ASN A 467 -26.44 -6.14 7.82
CA ASN A 467 -26.72 -7.57 7.69
C ASN A 467 -27.02 -8.02 6.24
N ALA A 468 -26.76 -7.17 5.24
CA ALA A 468 -26.87 -7.58 3.84
C ALA A 468 -25.97 -8.81 3.60
N ARG A 469 -26.50 -9.80 2.89
CA ARG A 469 -25.75 -11.01 2.53
C ARG A 469 -24.81 -10.74 1.36
N ASP A 470 -25.38 -10.15 0.31
CA ASP A 470 -24.69 -9.82 -0.93
C ASP A 470 -25.06 -8.38 -1.33
N VAL A 471 -24.12 -7.69 -1.95
CA VAL A 471 -24.29 -6.31 -2.43
C VAL A 471 -23.77 -6.22 -3.86
N PHE A 472 -24.62 -5.73 -4.77
CA PHE A 472 -24.23 -5.50 -6.16
C PHE A 472 -24.10 -4.01 -6.43
N PHE A 473 -22.98 -3.62 -7.05
CA PHE A 473 -22.73 -2.28 -7.53
C PHE A 473 -22.85 -2.26 -9.04
N ILE A 474 -23.63 -1.35 -9.59
CA ILE A 474 -23.85 -1.26 -11.03
C ILE A 474 -23.66 0.16 -11.54
N GLY A 475 -23.05 0.28 -12.71
CA GLY A 475 -22.82 1.54 -13.40
C GLY A 475 -22.49 1.31 -14.87
N ARG A 476 -22.42 2.38 -15.64
CA ARG A 476 -22.00 2.33 -17.04
C ARG A 476 -20.86 3.31 -17.28
N GLY A 477 -19.93 2.96 -18.17
CA GLY A 477 -18.77 3.81 -18.45
C GLY A 477 -17.98 4.09 -17.17
N LEU A 478 -17.73 5.36 -16.89
CA LEU A 478 -16.99 5.80 -15.70
C LEU A 478 -17.68 5.39 -14.39
N ASP A 479 -19.02 5.33 -14.35
CA ASP A 479 -19.78 4.88 -13.19
C ASP A 479 -19.53 3.39 -12.84
N TYR A 480 -19.17 2.58 -13.84
CA TYR A 480 -18.72 1.21 -13.58
C TYR A 480 -17.34 1.20 -12.90
N ALA A 481 -16.41 2.06 -13.30
CA ALA A 481 -15.11 2.19 -12.64
C ALA A 481 -15.27 2.61 -11.16
N ILE A 482 -16.21 3.52 -10.86
CA ILE A 482 -16.57 3.90 -9.48
C ILE A 482 -17.15 2.71 -8.71
N SER A 483 -18.01 1.94 -9.33
CA SER A 483 -18.66 0.75 -8.75
C SER A 483 -17.64 -0.31 -8.34
N LEU A 484 -16.55 -0.50 -9.12
CA LEU A 484 -15.45 -1.42 -8.78
C LEU A 484 -14.82 -1.06 -7.43
N GLU A 485 -14.53 0.22 -7.19
CA GLU A 485 -13.92 0.67 -5.93
C GLU A 485 -14.91 0.57 -4.76
N GLY A 486 -16.19 0.95 -4.95
CA GLY A 486 -17.21 0.80 -3.92
C GLY A 486 -17.39 -0.66 -3.47
N SER A 487 -17.43 -1.58 -4.43
CA SER A 487 -17.47 -3.02 -4.16
C SER A 487 -16.24 -3.51 -3.42
N LEU A 488 -15.04 -3.06 -3.80
CA LEU A 488 -13.81 -3.43 -3.11
C LEU A 488 -13.82 -2.97 -1.65
N LYS A 489 -14.18 -1.71 -1.38
CA LYS A 489 -14.26 -1.20 0.00
C LYS A 489 -15.25 -2.01 0.84
N MET A 490 -16.42 -2.35 0.28
CA MET A 490 -17.40 -3.18 0.98
C MET A 490 -16.82 -4.55 1.37
N LYS A 491 -16.14 -5.24 0.44
CA LYS A 491 -15.51 -6.55 0.70
C LYS A 491 -14.43 -6.48 1.77
N GLU A 492 -13.52 -5.53 1.64
CA GLU A 492 -12.30 -5.45 2.45
C GLU A 492 -12.59 -5.29 3.94
N ILE A 493 -13.54 -4.44 4.29
CA ILE A 493 -13.73 -4.01 5.67
C ILE A 493 -14.99 -4.54 6.33
N SER A 494 -16.05 -4.84 5.56
CA SER A 494 -17.31 -5.37 6.11
C SER A 494 -17.44 -6.89 5.99
N TYR A 495 -16.62 -7.51 5.14
CA TYR A 495 -16.66 -8.94 4.80
C TYR A 495 -17.99 -9.38 4.17
N ILE A 496 -18.78 -8.42 3.69
CA ILE A 496 -19.96 -8.71 2.88
C ILE A 496 -19.49 -9.02 1.47
N HIS A 497 -19.98 -10.13 0.90
CA HIS A 497 -19.73 -10.42 -0.50
C HIS A 497 -20.34 -9.33 -1.38
N SER A 498 -19.54 -8.72 -2.22
CA SER A 498 -20.01 -7.68 -3.12
C SER A 498 -19.29 -7.74 -4.46
N GLU A 499 -20.01 -7.41 -5.52
CA GLU A 499 -19.47 -7.40 -6.88
C GLU A 499 -19.92 -6.13 -7.62
N ALA A 500 -19.10 -5.71 -8.55
CA ALA A 500 -19.41 -4.58 -9.44
C ALA A 500 -19.58 -5.09 -10.87
N TYR A 501 -20.63 -4.62 -11.54
CA TYR A 501 -20.93 -4.99 -12.92
C TYR A 501 -21.18 -3.76 -13.78
N ALA A 502 -20.74 -3.81 -15.02
CA ALA A 502 -21.28 -2.94 -16.04
C ALA A 502 -22.80 -3.21 -16.14
N ALA A 503 -23.63 -2.19 -15.88
CA ALA A 503 -25.06 -2.38 -15.66
C ALA A 503 -25.77 -3.14 -16.81
N GLY A 504 -25.29 -2.98 -18.05
CA GLY A 504 -25.79 -3.72 -19.21
C GLY A 504 -25.52 -5.21 -19.17
N GLU A 505 -24.43 -5.65 -18.52
CA GLU A 505 -24.00 -7.05 -18.44
C GLU A 505 -24.82 -7.88 -17.44
N LEU A 506 -25.56 -7.24 -16.53
CA LEU A 506 -26.40 -7.98 -15.56
C LEU A 506 -27.32 -9.01 -16.24
N LYS A 507 -27.89 -8.66 -17.40
CA LYS A 507 -28.81 -9.51 -18.16
C LYS A 507 -28.19 -10.80 -18.69
N HIS A 508 -26.86 -10.81 -18.81
CA HIS A 508 -26.11 -11.91 -19.42
C HIS A 508 -25.68 -12.98 -18.40
N GLY A 509 -26.34 -13.03 -17.24
CA GLY A 509 -26.15 -14.08 -16.23
C GLY A 509 -26.39 -13.60 -14.81
N THR A 510 -25.69 -12.56 -14.37
CA THR A 510 -25.60 -12.13 -12.97
C THR A 510 -26.96 -11.72 -12.36
N ILE A 511 -27.89 -11.24 -13.17
CA ILE A 511 -29.24 -10.88 -12.70
C ILE A 511 -29.98 -12.07 -12.05
N SER A 512 -29.56 -13.31 -12.32
CA SER A 512 -30.07 -14.52 -11.68
C SER A 512 -29.81 -14.59 -10.18
N LEU A 513 -28.85 -13.79 -9.67
CA LEU A 513 -28.50 -13.69 -8.25
C LEU A 513 -29.37 -12.67 -7.51
N ILE A 514 -30.18 -11.89 -8.21
CA ILE A 514 -31.06 -10.90 -7.60
C ILE A 514 -32.32 -11.59 -7.08
N GLU A 515 -32.50 -11.51 -5.78
CA GLU A 515 -33.66 -12.03 -5.07
C GLU A 515 -34.24 -10.94 -4.15
N ASP A 516 -35.37 -11.24 -3.48
CA ASP A 516 -36.06 -10.28 -2.63
C ASP A 516 -35.14 -9.73 -1.51
N GLY A 517 -35.01 -8.41 -1.43
CA GLY A 517 -34.19 -7.71 -0.46
C GLY A 517 -32.71 -7.60 -0.83
N THR A 518 -32.23 -8.17 -1.95
CA THR A 518 -30.85 -8.01 -2.40
C THR A 518 -30.50 -6.53 -2.61
N LEU A 519 -29.45 -6.03 -1.95
CA LEU A 519 -29.03 -4.65 -2.10
C LEU A 519 -28.30 -4.43 -3.44
N VAL A 520 -28.86 -3.53 -4.25
CA VAL A 520 -28.24 -3.08 -5.50
C VAL A 520 -27.98 -1.58 -5.43
N ILE A 521 -26.74 -1.17 -5.61
CA ILE A 521 -26.29 0.22 -5.61
C ILE A 521 -26.02 0.64 -7.04
N GLY A 522 -26.87 1.50 -7.59
CA GLY A 522 -26.69 2.12 -8.89
C GLY A 522 -25.89 3.42 -8.78
N VAL A 523 -24.82 3.54 -9.57
CA VAL A 523 -24.04 4.79 -9.72
C VAL A 523 -24.43 5.41 -11.07
N LEU A 524 -24.87 6.69 -11.04
CA LEU A 524 -25.48 7.38 -12.17
C LEU A 524 -25.02 8.85 -12.22
N THR A 525 -23.74 9.07 -12.52
CA THR A 525 -23.17 10.42 -12.63
C THR A 525 -22.97 10.87 -14.07
N GLN A 526 -23.08 9.95 -15.04
CA GLN A 526 -22.90 10.22 -16.47
C GLN A 526 -24.26 10.52 -17.13
N SER A 527 -24.46 11.75 -17.60
CA SER A 527 -25.77 12.22 -18.09
C SER A 527 -26.31 11.41 -19.26
N GLU A 528 -25.48 11.09 -20.25
CA GLU A 528 -25.88 10.31 -21.43
C GLU A 528 -26.24 8.85 -21.11
N LEU A 529 -25.75 8.31 -19.99
CA LEU A 529 -25.95 6.93 -19.57
C LEU A 529 -26.98 6.78 -18.46
N TYR A 530 -27.47 7.89 -17.91
CA TYR A 530 -28.36 7.95 -16.77
C TYR A 530 -29.63 7.10 -16.95
N GLU A 531 -30.40 7.37 -18.00
CA GLU A 531 -31.66 6.66 -18.28
C GLU A 531 -31.44 5.17 -18.56
N LYS A 532 -30.30 4.82 -19.17
CA LYS A 532 -29.95 3.41 -19.41
C LYS A 532 -29.64 2.68 -18.10
N THR A 533 -29.00 3.33 -17.16
CA THR A 533 -28.72 2.76 -15.84
C THR A 533 -29.98 2.67 -14.98
N ILE A 534 -30.86 3.68 -15.02
CA ILE A 534 -32.20 3.62 -14.41
C ILE A 534 -32.96 2.39 -14.92
N SER A 535 -32.99 2.15 -16.23
CA SER A 535 -33.63 0.96 -16.80
C SER A 535 -33.09 -0.35 -16.21
N ASN A 536 -31.77 -0.46 -16.01
CA ASN A 536 -31.18 -1.65 -15.38
C ASN A 536 -31.53 -1.76 -13.88
N MET A 537 -31.64 -0.63 -13.18
CA MET A 537 -32.13 -0.63 -11.78
C MET A 537 -33.58 -1.11 -11.69
N VAL A 538 -34.46 -0.67 -12.61
CA VAL A 538 -35.85 -1.14 -12.69
C VAL A 538 -35.92 -2.65 -12.92
N GLU A 539 -35.04 -3.20 -13.75
CA GLU A 539 -34.97 -4.65 -13.97
C GLU A 539 -34.60 -5.42 -12.68
N CYS A 540 -33.70 -4.86 -11.84
CA CYS A 540 -33.38 -5.41 -10.52
C CYS A 540 -34.56 -5.26 -9.56
N LYS A 541 -35.23 -4.08 -9.53
CA LYS A 541 -36.40 -3.80 -8.70
C LYS A 541 -37.54 -4.79 -8.97
N SER A 542 -37.78 -5.11 -10.24
CA SER A 542 -38.82 -6.07 -10.63
C SER A 542 -38.57 -7.51 -10.14
N ARG A 543 -37.38 -7.80 -9.61
CA ARG A 543 -36.97 -9.06 -9.01
C ARG A 543 -36.84 -8.99 -7.49
N GLY A 544 -37.29 -7.89 -6.87
CA GLY A 544 -37.31 -7.72 -5.44
C GLY A 544 -36.06 -7.02 -4.86
N ALA A 545 -35.14 -6.51 -5.68
CA ALA A 545 -33.96 -5.81 -5.18
C ALA A 545 -34.33 -4.55 -4.37
N TYR A 546 -33.60 -4.33 -3.29
CA TYR A 546 -33.63 -3.07 -2.56
C TYR A 546 -32.58 -2.12 -3.21
N LEU A 547 -33.05 -0.99 -3.73
CA LEU A 547 -32.24 -0.12 -4.56
C LEU A 547 -31.70 1.10 -3.80
N MET A 548 -30.41 1.34 -3.89
CA MET A 548 -29.77 2.62 -3.59
C MET A 548 -29.30 3.27 -4.89
N GLY A 549 -29.63 4.56 -5.08
CA GLY A 549 -29.15 5.36 -6.19
C GLY A 549 -28.12 6.40 -5.73
N LEU A 550 -26.97 6.46 -6.40
CA LEU A 550 -25.95 7.49 -6.19
C LEU A 550 -25.84 8.33 -7.45
N THR A 551 -26.19 9.61 -7.37
CA THR A 551 -26.25 10.50 -8.54
C THR A 551 -25.90 11.94 -8.18
N THR A 552 -25.88 12.83 -9.16
CA THR A 552 -25.63 14.27 -8.94
C THR A 552 -26.91 15.01 -8.59
N TYR A 553 -26.80 16.12 -7.86
CA TYR A 553 -27.91 17.02 -7.61
C TYR A 553 -28.61 17.45 -8.92
N GLY A 554 -29.93 17.44 -8.92
CA GLY A 554 -30.78 17.74 -10.08
C GLY A 554 -31.42 16.50 -10.74
N ASN A 555 -30.93 15.30 -10.47
CA ASN A 555 -31.47 14.05 -10.99
C ASN A 555 -32.50 13.43 -9.99
N TYR A 556 -33.52 14.24 -9.58
CA TYR A 556 -34.45 13.83 -8.52
C TYR A 556 -35.44 12.76 -8.93
N ASN A 557 -35.66 12.53 -10.22
CA ASN A 557 -36.50 11.46 -10.72
C ASN A 557 -36.03 10.04 -10.37
N ILE A 558 -34.78 9.89 -9.93
CA ILE A 558 -34.26 8.61 -9.40
C ILE A 558 -35.07 8.11 -8.20
N GLU A 559 -35.68 9.01 -7.43
CA GLU A 559 -36.50 8.67 -6.25
C GLU A 559 -37.76 7.85 -6.59
N ASP A 560 -38.21 7.90 -7.85
CA ASP A 560 -39.30 7.03 -8.32
C ASP A 560 -38.86 5.55 -8.45
N THR A 561 -37.56 5.34 -8.60
CA THR A 561 -36.97 4.02 -8.81
C THR A 561 -36.24 3.50 -7.57
N ALA A 562 -35.36 4.30 -6.97
CA ALA A 562 -34.53 3.91 -5.83
C ALA A 562 -35.28 4.06 -4.49
N SER A 563 -35.05 3.12 -3.58
CA SER A 563 -35.57 3.16 -2.21
C SER A 563 -34.78 4.11 -1.30
N PHE A 564 -33.56 4.38 -1.64
CA PHE A 564 -32.69 5.34 -0.97
C PHE A 564 -31.80 6.03 -2.00
N THR A 565 -31.57 7.33 -1.85
CA THR A 565 -30.80 8.12 -2.80
C THR A 565 -29.73 8.95 -2.08
N VAL A 566 -28.54 8.97 -2.65
CA VAL A 566 -27.43 9.84 -2.25
C VAL A 566 -27.11 10.78 -3.40
N TYR A 567 -27.03 12.07 -3.12
CA TYR A 567 -26.68 13.08 -4.09
C TYR A 567 -25.27 13.62 -3.84
N VAL A 568 -24.52 13.79 -4.90
CA VAL A 568 -23.21 14.47 -4.87
C VAL A 568 -23.26 15.77 -5.68
N PRO A 569 -22.39 16.75 -5.39
CA PRO A 569 -22.32 17.97 -6.19
C PRO A 569 -22.06 17.69 -7.67
N LYS A 570 -22.56 18.57 -8.54
CA LYS A 570 -22.22 18.53 -9.96
C LYS A 570 -20.76 18.96 -10.18
N THR A 571 -20.07 18.27 -11.03
CA THR A 571 -18.74 18.60 -11.52
C THR A 571 -18.66 18.22 -13.01
N GLU A 572 -17.53 18.44 -13.66
CA GLU A 572 -17.26 17.81 -14.95
C GLU A 572 -17.41 16.29 -14.85
N GLU A 573 -18.11 15.68 -15.78
CA GLU A 573 -18.43 14.24 -15.72
C GLU A 573 -17.18 13.36 -15.66
N CYS A 574 -16.10 13.76 -16.31
CA CYS A 574 -14.82 13.06 -16.26
C CYS A 574 -14.15 13.10 -14.87
N PHE A 575 -14.55 14.01 -13.97
CA PHE A 575 -14.05 14.10 -12.59
C PHE A 575 -15.04 13.56 -11.56
N ALA A 576 -16.18 13.05 -11.97
CA ALA A 576 -17.27 12.59 -11.10
C ALA A 576 -16.81 11.49 -10.14
N THR A 577 -15.80 10.68 -10.51
CA THR A 577 -15.24 9.63 -9.65
C THR A 577 -14.74 10.18 -8.31
N SER A 578 -14.10 11.36 -8.29
CA SER A 578 -13.60 11.98 -7.06
C SER A 578 -14.69 12.33 -6.05
N LEU A 579 -15.91 12.55 -6.51
CA LEU A 579 -17.06 12.87 -5.65
C LEU A 579 -17.86 11.61 -5.29
N ALA A 580 -18.17 10.77 -6.27
CA ALA A 580 -19.02 9.60 -6.09
C ALA A 580 -18.38 8.48 -5.25
N VAL A 581 -17.04 8.41 -5.19
CA VAL A 581 -16.34 7.43 -4.34
C VAL A 581 -16.50 7.73 -2.85
N ILE A 582 -16.66 9.01 -2.45
CA ILE A 582 -16.73 9.42 -1.04
C ILE A 582 -17.91 8.77 -0.30
N PRO A 583 -19.17 8.84 -0.81
CA PRO A 583 -20.30 8.14 -0.19
C PRO A 583 -20.08 6.63 -0.09
N LEU A 584 -19.42 6.01 -1.08
CA LEU A 584 -19.16 4.57 -1.10
C LEU A 584 -18.12 4.15 -0.05
N GLN A 585 -17.07 4.97 0.16
CA GLN A 585 -16.10 4.79 1.24
C GLN A 585 -16.77 4.92 2.62
N LEU A 586 -17.60 5.95 2.83
CA LEU A 586 -18.37 6.16 4.06
C LEU A 586 -19.33 5.00 4.30
N MET A 587 -20.00 4.50 3.26
CA MET A 587 -20.90 3.36 3.37
C MET A 587 -20.16 2.10 3.84
N GLY A 588 -19.05 1.74 3.21
CA GLY A 588 -18.23 0.61 3.63
C GLY A 588 -17.76 0.75 5.09
N TYR A 589 -17.29 1.95 5.46
CA TYR A 589 -16.88 2.27 6.83
C TYR A 589 -18.02 2.06 7.83
N TYR A 590 -19.17 2.70 7.63
CA TYR A 590 -20.28 2.64 8.61
C TYR A 590 -20.95 1.26 8.68
N VAL A 591 -21.03 0.52 7.57
CA VAL A 591 -21.45 -0.89 7.60
C VAL A 591 -20.55 -1.71 8.52
N SER A 592 -19.23 -1.51 8.41
CA SER A 592 -18.25 -2.25 9.20
C SER A 592 -18.27 -1.87 10.68
N VAL A 593 -18.43 -0.59 10.99
CA VAL A 593 -18.62 -0.11 12.36
C VAL A 593 -19.90 -0.67 12.98
N ALA A 594 -21.02 -0.68 12.24
CA ALA A 594 -22.27 -1.25 12.71
C ALA A 594 -22.19 -2.76 12.98
N LYS A 595 -21.26 -3.47 12.30
CA LYS A 595 -20.95 -4.89 12.56
C LYS A 595 -19.93 -5.08 13.69
N GLY A 596 -19.39 -4.02 14.29
CA GLY A 596 -18.36 -4.09 15.33
C GLY A 596 -17.00 -4.60 14.84
N LEU A 597 -16.66 -4.36 13.56
CA LEU A 597 -15.44 -4.82 12.93
C LEU A 597 -14.31 -3.77 13.05
N ASP A 598 -13.07 -4.23 13.07
CA ASP A 598 -11.88 -3.37 13.03
C ASP A 598 -11.65 -2.87 11.61
N VAL A 599 -12.05 -1.64 11.33
CA VAL A 599 -11.97 -1.04 9.99
C VAL A 599 -10.56 -0.62 9.60
N ASP A 600 -9.69 -0.36 10.58
CA ASP A 600 -8.30 0.03 10.32
C ASP A 600 -7.43 -1.19 9.98
N LYS A 601 -7.73 -2.34 10.58
CA LYS A 601 -6.97 -3.58 10.42
C LYS A 601 -7.91 -4.76 10.13
N PRO A 602 -8.54 -4.78 8.95
CA PRO A 602 -9.43 -5.87 8.57
C PRO A 602 -8.66 -7.19 8.48
N ARG A 603 -9.36 -8.29 8.79
CA ARG A 603 -8.76 -9.63 8.76
C ARG A 603 -8.22 -9.98 7.38
N ASN A 604 -7.13 -10.75 7.32
CA ASN A 604 -6.55 -11.31 6.10
C ASN A 604 -6.08 -10.26 5.07
N LEU A 605 -5.90 -9.01 5.47
CA LEU A 605 -5.38 -7.95 4.60
C LEU A 605 -4.16 -7.27 5.22
N ALA A 606 -3.29 -6.80 4.36
CA ALA A 606 -2.13 -5.99 4.71
C ALA A 606 -2.13 -4.72 3.86
N LYS A 607 -1.66 -3.59 4.45
CA LYS A 607 -1.65 -2.27 3.77
C LYS A 607 -0.87 -2.28 2.45
N SER A 608 0.20 -3.05 2.36
CA SER A 608 1.03 -3.13 1.15
C SER A 608 1.53 -4.56 0.97
N VAL A 609 1.36 -5.12 -0.22
CA VAL A 609 1.79 -6.49 -0.57
C VAL A 609 3.16 -6.38 -1.24
N THR A 610 4.24 -6.69 -0.50
CA THR A 610 5.63 -6.59 -0.96
C THR A 610 6.25 -7.95 -1.25
N VAL A 611 5.44 -9.00 -1.29
CA VAL A 611 5.84 -10.38 -1.65
C VAL A 611 4.84 -10.95 -2.64
N GLU A 612 5.27 -11.93 -3.43
CA GLU A 612 4.40 -12.72 -4.31
C GLU A 612 3.72 -13.85 -3.56
#